data_32601e5b05a7588c52f001104c355da9
#
_entry.id   32601e5b05a7588c52f001104c355da9
#
_cell.length_a   1.000
_cell.length_b   1.000
_cell.length_c   1.000
_cell.angle_alpha   90.00
_cell.angle_beta   90.00
_cell.angle_gamma   90.00
#
_symmetry.space_group_name_H-M   'P 1'
#
loop_
_entity.id
_entity.type
_entity.pdbx_description
1 polymer ?
#
loop_
_entity_poly.entity_id
_entity_poly.type
_entity_poly.pdbx_seq_one_letter_code
_entity_poly.pdbx_strand_id
1 'polypeptide(L)'
;MQRRHRGGSARGRAGGLDASSYGSWYAALIDLSLRLAGLGWRNVLCDTAFVARRGEGGPFDGDMDAIAARWPDWHARLAHYLMQDPLRASRVQLSSLLDNIGPPEPQRDLFV
;
A
#
# COMPACT_ATOMS: atom_id res chain seq x y z
N MET A 1 4.17 -27.34 19.93
CA MET A 1 3.83 -26.79 19.68
C MET A 1 3.88 -25.68 19.41
N GLN A 2 4.08 -25.21 19.07
CA GLN A 2 4.06 -24.31 18.82
C GLN A 2 3.65 -23.42 18.62
N ARG A 3 3.65 -22.92 18.71
CA ARG A 3 3.29 -22.05 18.55
C ARG A 3 3.53 -21.07 18.36
N ARG A 4 3.85 -20.74 18.06
CA ARG A 4 4.13 -19.89 17.87
C ARG A 4 3.70 -18.94 17.32
N HIS A 5 3.49 -18.65 16.95
CA HIS A 5 3.05 -17.76 16.41
C HIS A 5 2.25 -17.26 16.51
N ARG A 6 2.52 -17.37 16.86
CA ARG A 6 1.92 -16.92 17.10
C ARG A 6 1.08 -16.24 16.77
N GLY A 7 0.99 -16.82 16.88
CA GLY A 7 -0.33 -16.53 16.56
C GLY A 7 -0.66 -15.11 16.45
N GLY A 8 0.06 -14.32 17.01
CA GLY A 8 -0.21 -12.91 16.89
C GLY A 8 0.03 -12.33 15.51
N SER A 9 0.69 -13.05 14.65
CA SER A 9 1.02 -12.52 13.35
C SER A 9 -0.17 -12.54 12.39
N ALA A 10 -0.66 -11.37 12.02
CA ALA A 10 -1.67 -11.26 10.98
C ALA A 10 -1.15 -11.78 9.64
N ARG A 11 0.12 -11.54 9.37
CA ARG A 11 0.77 -12.00 8.16
C ARG A 11 0.72 -13.52 8.05
N GLY A 12 1.00 -14.22 9.15
CA GLY A 12 0.94 -15.68 9.17
C GLY A 12 -0.45 -16.19 8.85
N ARG A 13 -1.48 -15.58 9.45
CA ARG A 13 -2.87 -15.97 9.20
C ARG A 13 -3.33 -15.61 7.80
N ALA A 14 -2.84 -14.52 7.25
CA ALA A 14 -3.19 -14.10 5.90
C ALA A 14 -2.45 -14.88 4.82
N GLY A 15 -1.41 -15.63 5.19
CA GLY A 15 -0.63 -16.39 4.23
C GLY A 15 0.47 -15.62 3.55
N GLY A 16 0.75 -14.39 3.96
CA GLY A 16 1.78 -13.56 3.38
C GLY A 16 1.41 -13.07 1.98
N LEU A 17 2.41 -12.64 1.23
CA LEU A 17 2.21 -12.19 -0.15
C LEU A 17 1.94 -13.37 -1.07
N ASP A 18 0.94 -13.23 -1.91
CA ASP A 18 0.61 -14.24 -2.92
C ASP A 18 1.26 -13.88 -4.25
N ALA A 19 2.53 -14.24 -4.38
CA ALA A 19 3.30 -13.93 -5.58
C ALA A 19 2.91 -14.79 -6.77
N SER A 20 2.18 -15.87 -6.56
CA SER A 20 1.82 -16.79 -7.66
C SER A 20 0.58 -16.34 -8.42
N SER A 21 -0.31 -15.56 -7.81
CA SER A 21 -1.55 -15.12 -8.43
C SER A 21 -1.41 -13.82 -9.21
N TYR A 22 -0.32 -13.09 -9.01
CA TYR A 22 -0.14 -11.77 -9.60
C TYR A 22 1.23 -11.66 -10.27
N GLY A 23 1.29 -10.88 -11.33
CA GLY A 23 2.54 -10.64 -12.04
C GLY A 23 3.45 -9.63 -11.36
N SER A 24 2.87 -8.74 -10.56
CA SER A 24 3.63 -7.70 -9.86
C SER A 24 3.45 -7.81 -8.36
N TRP A 25 4.46 -7.36 -7.62
CA TRP A 25 4.32 -7.25 -6.18
C TRP A 25 3.37 -6.12 -5.77
N TYR A 26 3.15 -5.14 -6.66
CA TYR A 26 2.16 -4.11 -6.48
C TYR A 26 0.77 -4.71 -6.24
N ALA A 27 0.34 -5.60 -7.12
CA ALA A 27 -0.95 -6.27 -6.99
C ALA A 27 -0.96 -7.23 -5.81
N ALA A 28 0.14 -7.91 -5.55
CA ALA A 28 0.26 -8.80 -4.39
C ALA A 28 0.10 -8.04 -3.08
N LEU A 29 0.60 -6.81 -3.01
CA LEU A 29 0.41 -5.96 -1.81
C LEU A 29 -1.02 -5.51 -1.65
N ILE A 30 -1.70 -5.16 -2.74
CA ILE A 30 -3.13 -4.83 -2.69
C ILE A 30 -3.91 -6.01 -2.13
N ASP A 31 -3.66 -7.20 -2.66
CA ASP A 31 -4.32 -8.42 -2.22
C ASP A 31 -4.07 -8.71 -0.74
N LEU A 32 -2.82 -8.59 -0.30
CA LEU A 32 -2.48 -8.79 1.11
C LEU A 32 -3.22 -7.79 1.99
N SER A 33 -3.25 -6.52 1.58
CA SER A 33 -3.96 -5.48 2.34
C SER A 33 -5.45 -5.80 2.47
N LEU A 34 -6.06 -6.30 1.41
CA LEU A 34 -7.47 -6.68 1.44
C LEU A 34 -7.72 -7.89 2.32
N ARG A 35 -6.82 -8.88 2.30
CA ARG A 35 -6.92 -10.05 3.19
C ARG A 35 -6.77 -9.64 4.66
N LEU A 36 -5.81 -8.76 4.95
CA LEU A 36 -5.61 -8.27 6.31
C LEU A 36 -6.83 -7.48 6.80
N ALA A 37 -7.40 -6.65 5.93
CA ALA A 37 -8.63 -5.93 6.28
C ALA A 37 -9.77 -6.88 6.61
N GLY A 38 -9.88 -7.99 5.89
CA GLY A 38 -10.88 -9.03 6.17
C GLY A 38 -10.68 -9.72 7.50
N LEU A 39 -9.46 -9.68 8.05
CA LEU A 39 -9.14 -10.22 9.36
C LEU A 39 -9.23 -9.18 10.48
N GLY A 40 -9.69 -7.97 10.17
CA GLY A 40 -9.86 -6.91 11.17
C GLY A 40 -8.66 -5.99 11.35
N TRP A 41 -7.62 -6.14 10.53
CA TRP A 41 -6.47 -5.26 10.57
C TRP A 41 -6.72 -4.02 9.70
N ARG A 42 -6.03 -2.96 10.01
CA ARG A 42 -6.12 -1.72 9.25
C ARG A 42 -4.78 -1.36 8.67
N ASN A 43 -4.81 -0.79 7.48
CA ASN A 43 -3.63 -0.19 6.88
C ASN A 43 -3.49 1.23 7.42
N VAL A 44 -2.28 1.61 7.79
CA VAL A 44 -2.00 2.95 8.30
C VAL A 44 -0.81 3.53 7.56
N LEU A 45 -0.81 4.85 7.41
CA LEU A 45 0.33 5.55 6.87
C LEU A 45 1.33 5.77 8.00
N CYS A 46 2.57 5.33 7.78
CA CYS A 46 3.66 5.53 8.74
C CYS A 46 4.57 6.64 8.23
N ASP A 47 4.57 7.77 8.90
CA ASP A 47 5.34 8.94 8.50
C ASP A 47 6.74 8.98 9.11
N THR A 48 7.08 8.01 9.95
CA THR A 48 8.40 7.91 10.56
C THR A 48 9.30 6.91 9.85
N ALA A 49 8.79 6.24 8.84
CA ALA A 49 9.55 5.29 8.03
C ALA A 49 9.65 5.83 6.61
N PHE A 50 10.84 5.71 6.05
CA PHE A 50 11.10 6.14 4.69
C PHE A 50 11.69 5.01 3.88
N VAL A 51 11.17 4.78 2.70
CA VAL A 51 11.66 3.77 1.78
C VAL A 51 11.88 4.42 0.42
N ALA A 52 13.10 4.32 -0.07
CA ALA A 52 13.42 4.73 -1.43
C ALA A 52 13.33 3.52 -2.34
N ARG A 53 12.83 3.72 -3.54
CA ARG A 53 12.80 2.65 -4.52
C ARG A 53 13.22 3.19 -5.88
N ARG A 54 13.78 2.28 -6.67
CA ARG A 54 14.22 2.61 -8.01
C ARG A 54 13.02 2.49 -8.95
N GLY A 55 12.74 3.57 -9.64
CA GLY A 55 11.66 3.60 -10.59
C GLY A 55 10.29 3.46 -9.96
N GLU A 56 9.28 3.57 -10.77
CA GLU A 56 7.90 3.44 -10.35
C GLU A 56 7.43 2.02 -10.56
N GLY A 57 6.81 1.47 -9.54
CA GLY A 57 6.14 0.19 -9.66
C GLY A 57 4.72 0.41 -10.11
N GLY A 58 4.10 -0.65 -10.56
CA GLY A 58 2.71 -0.61 -10.96
C GLY A 58 2.23 -2.00 -11.25
N PRO A 59 0.95 -2.15 -11.59
CA PRO A 59 0.43 -3.46 -11.95
C PRO A 59 0.97 -3.90 -13.31
N PHE A 60 1.14 -5.20 -13.47
CA PHE A 60 1.40 -5.82 -14.76
C PHE A 60 0.07 -6.13 -15.44
N ASP A 61 0.14 -6.44 -16.73
CA ASP A 61 -1.06 -6.79 -17.49
C ASP A 61 -1.80 -7.94 -16.82
N GLY A 62 -3.10 -7.76 -16.66
CA GLY A 62 -3.96 -8.77 -16.04
C GLY A 62 -4.05 -8.70 -14.53
N ASP A 63 -3.15 -7.96 -13.86
CA ASP A 63 -3.13 -7.90 -12.41
C ASP A 63 -4.40 -7.30 -11.83
N MET A 64 -4.88 -6.21 -12.40
CA MET A 64 -6.07 -5.55 -11.88
C MET A 64 -7.33 -6.38 -12.14
N ASP A 65 -7.36 -7.11 -13.23
CA ASP A 65 -8.45 -8.06 -13.50
C ASP A 65 -8.44 -9.20 -12.48
N ALA A 66 -7.27 -9.68 -12.11
CA ALA A 66 -7.12 -10.72 -11.09
C ALA A 66 -7.58 -10.22 -9.71
N ILE A 67 -7.24 -8.97 -9.36
CA ILE A 67 -7.71 -8.35 -8.13
C ILE A 67 -9.24 -8.25 -8.13
N ALA A 68 -9.81 -7.76 -9.22
CA ALA A 68 -11.26 -7.58 -9.32
C ALA A 68 -12.00 -8.92 -9.27
N ALA A 69 -11.42 -9.96 -9.86
CA ALA A 69 -12.02 -11.30 -9.83
C ALA A 69 -12.02 -11.89 -8.42
N ARG A 70 -10.94 -11.70 -7.68
CA ARG A 70 -10.80 -12.22 -6.32
C ARG A 70 -11.56 -11.37 -5.31
N TRP A 71 -11.63 -10.06 -5.55
CA TRP A 71 -12.27 -9.09 -4.67
C TRP A 71 -13.32 -8.31 -5.47
N PRO A 72 -14.53 -8.87 -5.65
CA PRO A 72 -15.54 -8.24 -6.52
C PRO A 72 -15.96 -6.84 -6.10
N ASP A 73 -15.80 -6.48 -4.83
CA ASP A 73 -16.11 -5.16 -4.32
C ASP A 73 -14.93 -4.17 -4.42
N TRP A 74 -13.82 -4.57 -5.04
CA TRP A 74 -12.60 -3.77 -5.08
C TRP A 74 -12.82 -2.37 -5.67
N HIS A 75 -13.48 -2.30 -6.82
CA HIS A 75 -13.70 -1.02 -7.47
C HIS A 75 -14.59 -0.10 -6.63
N ALA A 76 -15.60 -0.65 -5.99
CA ALA A 76 -16.47 0.13 -5.12
C ALA A 76 -15.72 0.65 -3.89
N ARG A 77 -14.86 -0.19 -3.31
CA ARG A 77 -14.03 0.21 -2.16
C ARG A 77 -13.04 1.30 -2.54
N LEU A 78 -12.42 1.17 -3.70
CA LEU A 78 -11.48 2.17 -4.19
C LEU A 78 -12.20 3.50 -4.45
N ALA A 79 -13.36 3.46 -5.10
CA ALA A 79 -14.16 4.65 -5.36
C ALA A 79 -14.56 5.34 -4.05
N HIS A 80 -15.00 4.56 -3.07
CA HIS A 80 -15.35 5.09 -1.76
C HIS A 80 -14.16 5.78 -1.09
N TYR A 81 -12.99 5.15 -1.12
CA TYR A 81 -11.77 5.72 -0.56
C TYR A 81 -11.41 7.04 -1.23
N LEU A 82 -11.48 7.08 -2.56
CA LEU A 82 -11.14 8.29 -3.31
C LEU A 82 -12.13 9.42 -3.01
N MET A 83 -13.41 9.11 -2.85
CA MET A 83 -14.43 10.10 -2.52
C MET A 83 -14.30 10.61 -1.08
N GLN A 84 -14.01 9.75 -0.14
CA GLN A 84 -13.80 10.14 1.25
C GLN A 84 -12.50 10.89 1.45
N ASP A 85 -11.48 10.54 0.66
CA ASP A 85 -10.16 11.13 0.67
C ASP A 85 -9.60 11.29 2.11
N PRO A 86 -9.44 10.20 2.83
CA PRO A 86 -9.08 10.27 4.27
C PRO A 86 -7.70 10.85 4.54
N LEU A 87 -6.83 10.93 3.53
CA LEU A 87 -5.48 11.47 3.69
C LEU A 87 -5.37 12.92 3.23
N ARG A 88 -6.50 13.56 2.90
CA ARG A 88 -6.49 14.93 2.38
C ARG A 88 -5.81 15.90 3.33
N ALA A 89 -6.16 15.85 4.60
CA ALA A 89 -5.58 16.75 5.60
C ALA A 89 -4.05 16.61 5.66
N SER A 90 -3.57 15.38 5.61
CA SER A 90 -2.13 15.11 5.63
C SER A 90 -1.44 15.66 4.39
N ARG A 91 -2.06 15.49 3.21
CA ARG A 91 -1.49 16.01 1.96
C ARG A 91 -1.47 17.54 1.96
N VAL A 92 -2.52 18.17 2.44
CA VAL A 92 -2.59 19.63 2.51
C VAL A 92 -1.52 20.17 3.45
N GLN A 93 -1.37 19.55 4.61
CA GLN A 93 -0.35 19.94 5.58
C GLN A 93 1.06 19.79 4.98
N LEU A 94 1.33 18.69 4.33
CA LEU A 94 2.64 18.44 3.72
C LEU A 94 2.92 19.46 2.61
N SER A 95 1.95 19.72 1.78
CA SER A 95 2.07 20.71 0.71
C SER A 95 2.39 22.09 1.26
N SER A 96 1.70 22.48 2.32
CA SER A 96 1.93 23.76 2.99
C SER A 96 3.35 23.86 3.56
N LEU A 97 3.85 22.76 4.15
CA LEU A 97 5.20 22.73 4.68
C LEU A 97 6.24 22.86 3.55
N LEU A 98 6.00 22.22 2.42
CA LEU A 98 6.90 22.32 1.27
C LEU A 98 6.92 23.71 0.69
N ASP A 99 5.78 24.37 0.63
CA ASP A 99 5.68 25.76 0.14
C ASP A 99 6.47 26.71 1.04
N ASN A 100 6.44 26.49 2.34
CA ASN A 100 7.15 27.32 3.30
C ASN A 100 8.66 27.15 3.26
N ILE A 101 9.13 25.99 2.84
CA ILE A 101 10.56 25.72 2.71
C ILE A 101 11.13 26.36 1.45
N GLY A 102 10.27 26.63 0.46
CA GLY A 102 10.67 27.12 -0.83
C GLY A 102 11.05 26.01 -1.78
N PRO A 103 11.52 26.36 -2.99
CA PRO A 103 11.85 25.32 -3.96
C PRO A 103 13.01 24.48 -3.46
N PRO A 104 12.90 23.14 -3.56
CA PRO A 104 13.97 22.27 -3.14
C PRO A 104 15.18 22.42 -4.04
N GLU A 105 16.34 22.29 -3.45
CA GLU A 105 17.55 22.22 -4.26
C GLU A 105 17.55 20.93 -5.08
N PRO A 106 18.15 20.99 -6.28
CA PRO A 106 18.26 19.77 -7.09
C PRO A 106 18.98 18.68 -6.29
N GLN A 107 18.35 17.54 -6.23
CA GLN A 107 18.97 16.39 -5.56
C GLN A 107 19.93 15.74 -6.55
N ARG A 108 21.19 15.82 -6.24
CA ARG A 108 22.18 15.31 -7.15
C ARG A 108 22.65 13.92 -6.83
N ASP A 109 22.81 13.63 -5.58
CA ASP A 109 23.56 12.45 -5.19
C ASP A 109 22.79 11.53 -4.26
N LEU A 110 21.54 11.85 -3.99
CA LEU A 110 20.78 11.11 -2.99
C LEU A 110 20.52 9.65 -3.39
N PHE A 111 20.38 9.40 -4.68
CA PHE A 111 20.06 8.06 -5.18
C PHE A 111 21.06 7.57 -6.23
N VAL A 112 22.21 8.16 -6.26
CA VAL A 112 23.24 7.75 -7.22
C VAL A 112 24.03 6.56 -6.70
#